data_04a929f5b0bde37dc59ce1bc43763700
#
_entry.id   04a929f5b0bde37dc59ce1bc43763700
#
_cell.length_a   1.000
_cell.length_b   1.000
_cell.length_c   1.000
_cell.angle_alpha   90.00
_cell.angle_beta   90.00
_cell.angle_gamma   90.00
#
_symmetry.space_group_name_H-M   'P 1'
#
loop_
_entity.id
_entity.type
_entity.pdbx_description
1 polymer ?
#
loop_
_entity_poly.entity_id
_entity_poly.type
_entity_poly.pdbx_seq_one_letter_code
_entity_poly.pdbx_strand_id
1 'polypeptide(L)'
;PIIVSLNYVEQNLDYDNYYMVGLSGGGWTTTLTSALDHRISKNYSIAGSFPLYMKSDRLNFGDYEQSKPELYSIATYEELYIMSSFYTDQRSVQIFIYNDPCCFQAELYEKFPYGNAIQDQLDILGGGGKFSVFLDSSTRVHEISDHTLSLVLDDMLNRD
;
A
#
# COMPACT_ATOMS: atom_id res chain seq x y z
N PRO A 1 3.15 -9.56 14.71
CA PRO A 1 3.86 -10.76 14.20
C PRO A 1 4.90 -10.41 13.15
N ILE A 2 4.58 -9.60 12.11
CA ILE A 2 5.48 -9.32 10.97
C ILE A 2 6.81 -8.69 11.42
N ILE A 3 6.78 -7.63 12.22
CA ILE A 3 8.00 -6.97 12.73
C ILE A 3 8.90 -7.97 13.47
N VAL A 4 8.31 -8.87 14.26
CA VAL A 4 9.08 -9.93 14.95
C VAL A 4 9.73 -10.88 13.96
N SER A 5 9.01 -11.25 12.89
CA SER A 5 9.57 -12.09 11.83
C SER A 5 10.69 -11.38 11.07
N LEU A 6 10.54 -10.08 10.74
CA LEU A 6 11.59 -9.27 10.14
C LEU A 6 12.84 -9.20 11.03
N ASN A 7 12.67 -8.97 12.32
CA ASN A 7 13.79 -8.98 13.28
C ASN A 7 14.53 -10.33 13.30
N TYR A 8 13.76 -11.43 13.26
CA TYR A 8 14.37 -12.76 13.20
C TYR A 8 15.16 -12.98 11.90
N VAL A 9 14.57 -12.60 10.76
CA VAL A 9 15.21 -12.75 9.44
C VAL A 9 16.48 -11.92 9.39
N GLU A 10 16.44 -10.65 9.80
CA GLU A 10 17.62 -9.77 9.82
C GLU A 10 18.75 -10.28 10.71
N GLN A 11 18.41 -10.90 11.84
CA GLN A 11 19.41 -11.45 12.77
C GLN A 11 20.03 -12.78 12.34
N ASN A 12 19.35 -13.56 11.50
CA ASN A 12 19.72 -14.94 11.21
C ASN A 12 19.99 -15.21 9.73
N LEU A 13 19.59 -14.31 8.84
CA LEU A 13 19.71 -14.46 7.39
C LEU A 13 20.29 -13.17 6.79
N ASP A 14 21.04 -13.30 5.71
CA ASP A 14 21.72 -12.20 5.05
C ASP A 14 20.96 -11.82 3.78
N TYR A 15 19.99 -10.89 3.92
CA TYR A 15 19.23 -10.32 2.83
C TYR A 15 19.41 -8.80 2.78
N ASP A 16 19.69 -8.28 1.59
CA ASP A 16 19.89 -6.84 1.38
C ASP A 16 18.59 -6.04 1.34
N ASN A 17 17.48 -6.66 0.94
CA ASN A 17 16.21 -5.98 0.71
C ASN A 17 15.03 -6.79 1.23
N TYR A 18 14.02 -6.07 1.75
CA TYR A 18 12.74 -6.63 2.17
C TYR A 18 11.62 -5.98 1.38
N TYR A 19 10.83 -6.82 0.72
CA TYR A 19 9.64 -6.38 -0.03
C TYR A 19 8.39 -6.98 0.59
N MET A 20 7.28 -6.25 0.50
CA MET A 20 6.02 -6.72 1.05
C MET A 20 4.90 -6.58 0.03
N VAL A 21 4.14 -7.66 -0.15
CA VAL A 21 2.97 -7.71 -1.05
C VAL A 21 1.80 -8.26 -0.28
N GLY A 22 0.63 -7.68 -0.44
CA GLY A 22 -0.57 -8.19 0.18
C GLY A 22 -1.84 -7.81 -0.54
N LEU A 23 -2.81 -8.72 -0.55
CA LEU A 23 -4.16 -8.51 -1.06
C LEU A 23 -5.14 -8.29 0.09
N SER A 24 -6.10 -7.38 -0.07
CA SER A 24 -7.20 -7.16 0.89
C SER A 24 -6.68 -6.83 2.28
N GLY A 25 -7.03 -7.58 3.32
CA GLY A 25 -6.44 -7.43 4.66
C GLY A 25 -4.92 -7.56 4.68
N GLY A 26 -4.34 -8.37 3.79
CA GLY A 26 -2.90 -8.42 3.57
C GLY A 26 -2.35 -7.11 2.98
N GLY A 27 -3.10 -6.46 2.09
CA GLY A 27 -2.75 -5.13 1.55
C GLY A 27 -2.78 -4.04 2.62
N TRP A 28 -3.79 -4.05 3.48
CA TRP A 28 -3.84 -3.17 4.65
C TRP A 28 -2.65 -3.40 5.59
N THR A 29 -2.36 -4.67 5.89
CA THR A 29 -1.20 -5.05 6.71
C THR A 29 0.11 -4.59 6.06
N THR A 30 0.23 -4.66 4.73
CA THR A 30 1.37 -4.16 3.97
C THR A 30 1.54 -2.65 4.18
N THR A 31 0.48 -1.87 4.02
CA THR A 31 0.51 -0.41 4.25
C THR A 31 0.97 -0.06 5.66
N LEU A 32 0.33 -0.65 6.68
CA LEU A 32 0.66 -0.39 8.09
C LEU A 32 2.09 -0.79 8.43
N THR A 33 2.51 -2.00 8.01
CA THR A 33 3.85 -2.49 8.35
C THR A 33 4.94 -1.64 7.70
N SER A 34 4.77 -1.27 6.42
CA SER A 34 5.72 -0.44 5.70
C SER A 34 5.78 0.99 6.23
N ALA A 35 4.67 1.51 6.76
CA ALA A 35 4.66 2.81 7.44
C ALA A 35 5.43 2.81 8.76
N LEU A 36 5.49 1.67 9.44
CA LEU A 36 6.13 1.52 10.76
C LEU A 36 7.56 0.98 10.69
N ASP A 37 7.96 0.34 9.59
CA ASP A 37 9.26 -0.32 9.46
C ASP A 37 9.92 0.03 8.13
N HIS A 38 10.88 0.94 8.17
CA HIS A 38 11.59 1.45 7.01
C HIS A 38 12.49 0.42 6.32
N ARG A 39 12.72 -0.75 6.89
CA ARG A 39 13.44 -1.86 6.23
C ARG A 39 12.69 -2.40 5.02
N ILE A 40 11.36 -2.22 4.97
CA ILE A 40 10.56 -2.58 3.80
C ILE A 40 10.76 -1.52 2.74
N SER A 41 11.62 -1.80 1.76
CA SER A 41 12.00 -0.86 0.71
C SER A 41 10.98 -0.78 -0.42
N LYS A 42 10.31 -1.89 -0.77
CA LYS A 42 9.20 -1.87 -1.74
C LYS A 42 7.96 -2.54 -1.15
N ASN A 43 6.83 -1.86 -1.27
CA ASN A 43 5.57 -2.39 -0.77
C ASN A 43 4.43 -2.22 -1.79
N TYR A 44 3.59 -3.26 -1.89
CA TYR A 44 2.51 -3.37 -2.87
C TYR A 44 1.22 -3.74 -2.15
N SER A 45 0.38 -2.75 -1.90
CA SER A 45 -0.92 -2.91 -1.28
C SER A 45 -1.99 -3.10 -2.34
N ILE A 46 -2.51 -4.32 -2.50
CA ILE A 46 -3.47 -4.68 -3.53
C ILE A 46 -4.86 -4.72 -2.91
N ALA A 47 -5.77 -3.88 -3.40
CA ALA A 47 -7.13 -3.74 -2.88
C ALA A 47 -7.18 -3.75 -1.34
N GLY A 48 -6.25 -3.02 -0.70
CA GLY A 48 -6.01 -3.11 0.74
C GLY A 48 -6.54 -1.95 1.57
N SER A 49 -6.66 -0.76 0.98
CA SER A 49 -7.14 0.42 1.70
C SER A 49 -7.59 1.53 0.77
N PHE A 50 -8.56 2.33 1.25
CA PHE A 50 -8.90 3.65 0.75
C PHE A 50 -8.97 4.63 1.90
N PRO A 51 -8.68 5.91 1.70
CA PRO A 51 -9.05 6.94 2.66
C PRO A 51 -10.55 6.89 2.96
N LEU A 52 -10.94 7.06 4.24
CA LEU A 52 -12.35 6.88 4.66
C LEU A 52 -13.32 7.78 3.88
N TYR A 53 -12.91 9.00 3.51
CA TYR A 53 -13.76 9.93 2.76
C TYR A 53 -14.07 9.47 1.33
N MET A 54 -13.29 8.54 0.79
CA MET A 54 -13.50 7.96 -0.54
C MET A 54 -14.52 6.81 -0.53
N LYS A 55 -14.83 6.25 0.63
CA LYS A 55 -15.77 5.14 0.72
C LYS A 55 -17.21 5.62 0.59
N SER A 56 -17.89 5.20 -0.48
CA SER A 56 -19.31 5.46 -0.72
C SER A 56 -20.22 4.57 0.13
N ASP A 57 -19.80 3.34 0.40
CA ASP A 57 -20.53 2.40 1.23
C ASP A 57 -20.01 2.44 2.67
N ARG A 58 -20.85 2.98 3.56
CA ARG A 58 -20.56 3.06 4.99
C ARG A 58 -20.68 1.73 5.72
N LEU A 59 -21.11 0.68 5.06
CA LEU A 59 -21.27 -0.65 5.66
C LEU A 59 -20.05 -1.54 5.44
N ASN A 60 -19.20 -1.21 4.46
CA ASN A 60 -18.00 -1.98 4.14
C ASN A 60 -16.74 -1.12 4.22
N PHE A 61 -16.15 -1.04 5.40
CA PHE A 61 -14.92 -0.28 5.66
C PHE A 61 -13.63 -1.09 5.48
N GLY A 62 -13.71 -2.30 4.95
CA GLY A 62 -12.58 -3.23 4.93
C GLY A 62 -12.41 -3.94 6.27
N ASP A 63 -11.17 -4.16 6.69
CA ASP A 63 -10.88 -4.78 7.98
C ASP A 63 -11.30 -3.89 9.15
N TYR A 64 -11.64 -4.53 10.27
CA TYR A 64 -12.20 -3.85 11.45
C TYR A 64 -11.34 -2.67 11.91
N GLU A 65 -10.04 -2.82 11.96
CA GLU A 65 -9.08 -1.80 12.38
C GLU A 65 -9.05 -0.58 11.45
N GLN A 66 -9.42 -0.74 10.17
CA GLN A 66 -9.48 0.36 9.20
C GLN A 66 -10.53 1.43 9.52
N SER A 67 -11.46 1.14 10.42
CA SER A 67 -12.49 2.10 10.85
C SER A 67 -12.31 2.60 12.28
N LYS A 68 -11.19 2.30 12.93
CA LYS A 68 -10.94 2.66 14.33
C LYS A 68 -10.53 4.11 14.49
N PRO A 69 -11.32 4.95 15.20
CA PRO A 69 -10.94 6.34 15.46
C PRO A 69 -9.60 6.47 16.18
N GLU A 70 -9.25 5.50 17.02
CA GLU A 70 -8.00 5.48 17.76
C GLU A 70 -6.77 5.43 16.82
N LEU A 71 -6.86 4.70 15.71
CA LEU A 71 -5.81 4.70 14.71
C LEU A 71 -5.68 6.09 14.07
N TYR A 72 -6.79 6.66 13.62
CA TYR A 72 -6.79 7.95 12.91
C TYR A 72 -6.51 9.16 13.81
N SER A 73 -6.58 9.00 15.11
CA SER A 73 -6.06 10.00 16.05
C SER A 73 -4.53 10.04 16.11
N ILE A 74 -3.87 8.99 15.59
CA ILE A 74 -2.41 8.87 15.53
C ILE A 74 -1.90 9.22 14.12
N ALA A 75 -2.49 8.64 13.09
CA ALA A 75 -2.13 8.87 11.69
C ALA A 75 -3.33 8.68 10.77
N THR A 76 -3.50 9.57 9.80
CA THR A 76 -4.48 9.44 8.72
C THR A 76 -4.01 8.42 7.67
N TYR A 77 -4.88 8.05 6.74
CA TYR A 77 -4.49 7.17 5.62
C TYR A 77 -3.36 7.78 4.79
N GLU A 78 -3.46 9.08 4.49
CA GLU A 78 -2.46 9.81 3.71
C GLU A 78 -1.11 9.84 4.42
N GLU A 79 -1.12 10.05 5.73
CA GLU A 79 0.11 10.00 6.53
C GLU A 79 0.74 8.61 6.53
N LEU A 80 -0.06 7.55 6.62
CA LEU A 80 0.43 6.17 6.50
C LEU A 80 1.05 5.90 5.12
N TYR A 81 0.44 6.43 4.04
CA TYR A 81 0.98 6.30 2.69
C TYR A 81 2.30 7.05 2.53
N ILE A 82 2.39 8.28 3.06
CA ILE A 82 3.63 9.05 3.10
C ILE A 82 4.71 8.29 3.89
N MET A 83 4.38 7.83 5.10
CA MET A 83 5.34 7.09 5.95
C MET A 83 5.85 5.81 5.27
N SER A 84 5.00 5.09 4.51
CA SER A 84 5.37 3.84 3.82
C SER A 84 6.24 4.05 2.58
N SER A 85 6.49 5.30 2.20
CA SER A 85 7.24 5.68 0.98
C SER A 85 8.14 6.88 1.19
N PHE A 86 8.51 7.20 2.44
CA PHE A 86 9.21 8.46 2.76
C PHE A 86 10.68 8.46 2.34
N TYR A 87 11.42 7.39 2.61
CA TYR A 87 12.87 7.38 2.39
C TYR A 87 13.22 7.14 0.92
N THR A 88 14.38 7.63 0.49
CA THR A 88 14.83 7.60 -0.93
C THR A 88 14.82 6.21 -1.55
N ASP A 89 15.05 5.17 -0.76
CA ASP A 89 15.04 3.78 -1.18
C ASP A 89 13.65 3.11 -1.04
N GLN A 90 12.66 3.84 -0.52
CA GLN A 90 11.31 3.32 -0.36
C GLN A 90 10.42 3.60 -1.57
N ARG A 91 9.62 2.60 -1.93
CA ARG A 91 8.57 2.70 -2.95
C ARG A 91 7.30 2.02 -2.46
N SER A 92 6.21 2.76 -2.47
CA SER A 92 4.88 2.24 -2.19
C SER A 92 4.00 2.31 -3.42
N VAL A 93 3.39 1.18 -3.77
CA VAL A 93 2.44 1.08 -4.89
C VAL A 93 1.11 0.58 -4.34
N GLN A 94 0.06 1.41 -4.47
CA GLN A 94 -1.30 0.96 -4.27
C GLN A 94 -1.87 0.44 -5.58
N ILE A 95 -2.42 -0.76 -5.56
CA ILE A 95 -3.00 -1.42 -6.73
C ILE A 95 -4.49 -1.63 -6.47
N PHE A 96 -5.32 -1.03 -7.31
CA PHE A 96 -6.76 -1.22 -7.26
C PHE A 96 -7.24 -2.10 -8.40
N ILE A 97 -8.26 -2.90 -8.13
CA ILE A 97 -8.93 -3.74 -9.11
C ILE A 97 -10.15 -2.97 -9.65
N TYR A 98 -10.21 -2.78 -10.96
CA TYR A 98 -11.34 -2.10 -11.58
C TYR A 98 -12.62 -2.93 -11.41
N ASN A 99 -13.68 -2.29 -10.90
CA ASN A 99 -14.95 -2.96 -10.53
C ASN A 99 -14.73 -4.12 -9.54
N ASP A 100 -13.84 -3.95 -8.57
CA ASP A 100 -13.67 -4.90 -7.47
C ASP A 100 -15.04 -5.22 -6.82
N PRO A 101 -15.45 -6.50 -6.79
CA PRO A 101 -16.74 -6.85 -6.22
C PRO A 101 -16.79 -6.81 -4.70
N CYS A 102 -15.62 -6.60 -4.04
CA CYS A 102 -15.53 -6.57 -2.58
C CYS A 102 -15.58 -5.14 -2.03
N CYS A 103 -14.47 -4.47 -1.98
CA CYS A 103 -14.30 -3.45 -0.96
C CYS A 103 -13.65 -2.15 -1.44
N PHE A 104 -12.77 -2.20 -2.44
CA PHE A 104 -11.89 -1.11 -2.85
C PHE A 104 -11.93 -0.89 -4.36
N GLN A 105 -13.04 -0.29 -4.85
CA GLN A 105 -13.31 -0.13 -6.28
C GLN A 105 -12.44 0.97 -6.89
N ALA A 106 -11.71 0.65 -7.95
CA ALA A 106 -10.81 1.58 -8.65
C ALA A 106 -11.53 2.83 -9.21
N GLU A 107 -12.79 2.72 -9.60
CA GLU A 107 -13.60 3.86 -10.07
C GLU A 107 -13.74 4.98 -9.04
N LEU A 108 -13.64 4.67 -7.76
CA LEU A 108 -13.63 5.68 -6.70
C LEU A 108 -12.32 6.46 -6.71
N TYR A 109 -11.21 5.81 -6.98
CA TYR A 109 -9.93 6.49 -7.15
C TYR A 109 -9.93 7.43 -8.37
N GLU A 110 -10.54 7.03 -9.47
CA GLU A 110 -10.66 7.88 -10.66
C GLU A 110 -11.43 9.19 -10.38
N LYS A 111 -12.39 9.15 -9.46
CA LYS A 111 -13.14 10.34 -9.01
C LYS A 111 -12.37 11.22 -8.03
N PHE A 112 -11.53 10.62 -7.22
CA PHE A 112 -10.78 11.27 -6.13
C PHE A 112 -9.30 10.86 -6.13
N PRO A 113 -8.53 11.22 -7.18
CA PRO A 113 -7.14 10.79 -7.32
C PRO A 113 -6.25 11.50 -6.30
N TYR A 114 -5.84 10.80 -5.26
CA TYR A 114 -4.95 11.33 -4.23
C TYR A 114 -3.46 10.98 -4.45
N GLY A 115 -3.15 10.08 -5.39
CA GLY A 115 -1.80 9.59 -5.60
C GLY A 115 -0.78 10.69 -5.88
N ASN A 116 -1.14 11.65 -6.74
CA ASN A 116 -0.28 12.80 -7.03
C ASN A 116 -0.09 13.70 -5.80
N ALA A 117 -1.15 13.92 -5.02
CA ALA A 117 -1.06 14.72 -3.81
C ALA A 117 -0.12 14.08 -2.76
N ILE A 118 -0.10 12.75 -2.66
CA ILE A 118 0.85 12.03 -1.80
C ILE A 118 2.28 12.23 -2.31
N GLN A 119 2.52 12.07 -3.63
CA GLN A 119 3.86 12.27 -4.20
C GLN A 119 4.33 13.73 -4.04
N ASP A 120 3.48 14.70 -4.34
CA ASP A 120 3.78 16.12 -4.15
C ASP A 120 4.18 16.42 -2.69
N GLN A 121 3.48 15.81 -1.73
CA GLN A 121 3.78 15.98 -0.32
C GLN A 121 5.12 15.32 0.07
N LEU A 122 5.44 14.15 -0.49
CA LEU A 122 6.77 13.52 -0.32
C LEU A 122 7.89 14.41 -0.83
N ASP A 123 7.70 15.03 -2.01
CA ASP A 123 8.66 15.94 -2.61
C ASP A 123 8.87 17.19 -1.74
N ILE A 124 7.79 17.76 -1.21
CA ILE A 124 7.85 18.91 -0.27
C ILE A 124 8.60 18.54 1.00
N LEU A 125 8.38 17.37 1.55
CA LEU A 125 9.04 16.89 2.76
C LEU A 125 10.51 16.49 2.54
N GLY A 126 10.94 16.32 1.29
CA GLY A 126 12.32 16.01 0.93
C GLY A 126 12.75 14.59 1.27
N GLY A 127 11.82 13.64 1.43
CA GLY A 127 12.10 12.25 1.76
C GLY A 127 12.78 11.47 0.62
N GLY A 128 12.43 11.80 -0.63
CA GLY A 128 13.03 11.22 -1.83
C GLY A 128 12.46 9.86 -2.25
N GLY A 129 11.54 9.29 -1.49
CA GLY A 129 10.86 8.05 -1.83
C GLY A 129 9.73 8.25 -2.85
N LYS A 130 9.08 7.16 -3.26
CA LYS A 130 8.09 7.19 -4.34
C LYS A 130 6.77 6.55 -3.93
N PHE A 131 5.67 7.23 -4.26
CA PHE A 131 4.31 6.71 -4.13
C PHE A 131 3.61 6.69 -5.48
N SER A 132 2.92 5.61 -5.79
CA SER A 132 2.14 5.51 -7.02
C SER A 132 0.88 4.68 -6.85
N VAL A 133 -0.09 4.89 -7.75
CA VAL A 133 -1.32 4.11 -7.81
C VAL A 133 -1.41 3.45 -9.18
N PHE A 134 -1.74 2.18 -9.20
CA PHE A 134 -1.99 1.39 -10.40
C PHE A 134 -3.43 0.87 -10.40
N LEU A 135 -4.11 0.97 -11.56
CA LEU A 135 -5.47 0.48 -11.76
C LEU A 135 -5.42 -0.79 -12.62
N ASP A 136 -5.65 -1.94 -12.01
CA ASP A 136 -5.72 -3.21 -12.73
C ASP A 136 -7.12 -3.41 -13.31
N SER A 137 -7.22 -3.38 -14.64
CA SER A 137 -8.43 -3.66 -15.39
C SER A 137 -8.47 -5.05 -16.03
N SER A 138 -7.44 -5.87 -15.80
CA SER A 138 -7.30 -7.21 -16.39
C SER A 138 -8.19 -8.25 -15.72
N THR A 139 -8.57 -8.02 -14.47
CA THR A 139 -9.50 -8.85 -13.72
C THR A 139 -10.67 -8.04 -13.18
N ARG A 140 -11.75 -8.73 -12.79
CA ARG A 140 -12.89 -8.20 -12.04
C ARG A 140 -13.20 -9.07 -10.83
N VAL A 141 -12.23 -9.89 -10.43
CA VAL A 141 -12.30 -10.75 -9.26
C VAL A 141 -11.38 -10.17 -8.20
N HIS A 142 -11.75 -10.29 -6.93
CA HIS A 142 -10.94 -9.84 -5.81
C HIS A 142 -9.73 -10.78 -5.61
N GLU A 143 -8.72 -10.61 -6.45
CA GLU A 143 -7.53 -11.48 -6.53
C GLU A 143 -6.29 -10.70 -6.98
N ILE A 144 -5.13 -11.29 -6.88
CA ILE A 144 -3.92 -10.82 -7.55
C ILE A 144 -3.91 -11.41 -8.96
N SER A 145 -4.19 -10.59 -9.97
CA SER A 145 -4.16 -11.03 -11.37
C SER A 145 -2.74 -11.36 -11.84
N ASP A 146 -2.61 -12.14 -12.92
CA ASP A 146 -1.32 -12.37 -13.56
C ASP A 146 -0.66 -11.05 -14.03
N HIS A 147 -1.47 -10.08 -14.44
CA HIS A 147 -0.96 -8.76 -14.84
C HIS A 147 -0.38 -8.00 -13.64
N THR A 148 -1.12 -7.93 -12.53
CA THR A 148 -0.61 -7.34 -11.28
C THR A 148 0.63 -8.07 -10.78
N LEU A 149 0.63 -9.41 -10.82
CA LEU A 149 1.79 -10.19 -10.39
C LEU A 149 3.03 -9.89 -11.25
N SER A 150 2.87 -9.81 -12.58
CA SER A 150 3.97 -9.45 -13.48
C SER A 150 4.51 -8.05 -13.18
N LEU A 151 3.63 -7.05 -13.01
CA LEU A 151 4.02 -5.68 -12.66
C LEU A 151 4.83 -5.64 -11.35
N VAL A 152 4.36 -6.32 -10.33
CA VAL A 152 5.03 -6.37 -9.02
C VAL A 152 6.39 -7.05 -9.13
N LEU A 153 6.49 -8.17 -9.84
CA LEU A 153 7.75 -8.89 -10.03
C LEU A 153 8.75 -8.07 -10.85
N ASP A 154 8.30 -7.43 -11.93
CA ASP A 154 9.16 -6.59 -12.75
C ASP A 154 9.72 -5.40 -11.96
N ASP A 155 8.89 -4.75 -11.14
CA ASP A 155 9.31 -3.64 -10.29
C ASP A 155 10.25 -4.10 -9.15
N MET A 156 10.02 -5.29 -8.58
CA MET A 156 10.92 -5.86 -7.56
C MET A 156 12.30 -6.19 -8.11
N LEU A 157 12.35 -6.69 -9.35
CA LEU A 157 13.59 -7.16 -9.98
C LEU A 157 14.37 -6.02 -10.67
N ASN A 158 13.69 -4.94 -11.04
CA ASN A 158 14.34 -3.75 -11.58
C ASN A 158 15.07 -3.03 -10.45
N ARG A 159 16.39 -3.09 -10.51
CA ARG A 159 17.28 -2.32 -9.65
C ARG A 159 17.52 -0.98 -10.36
N ASP A 160 16.69 0.02 -10.02
CA ASP A 160 17.00 1.40 -10.39
C ASP A 160 18.08 1.96 -9.46
#